data_5982ee0cd5fbf605d0b7cc56cb063230
#
_entry.id   5982ee0cd5fbf605d0b7cc56cb063230
#
_cell.length_a   1.000
_cell.length_b   1.000
_cell.length_c   1.000
_cell.angle_alpha   90.00
_cell.angle_beta   90.00
_cell.angle_gamma   90.00
#
_symmetry.space_group_name_H-M   'P 1'
#
loop_
_entity.id
_entity.type
_entity.pdbx_description
1 polymer ?
#
loop_
_entity_poly.entity_id
_entity_poly.type
_entity_poly.pdbx_seq_one_letter_code
_entity_poly.pdbx_strand_id
1 'polypeptide(L)'
;MMRKKSKAQYSDVEEQVEADADLVEAPPSDVRAEGPWDSSEKDVSDDSAYLDFGSLLIRGRPGFNLQLPTDDDQGTIGSVVLVTEDSGVEIRAFADARSGGLWDDVRADLEVEAERLGGQFDRVEGPFGTELHIRVPVKLPDGEDGFQPSRIVGIEGPRWMLRATFLGREALEPSDNGLLMTALRDVVVVRGSDPRAPRDALILTVGEDLDMVENNPA
;
A
#
# COMPACT_ATOMS: atom_id res chain seq x y z
N MET A 1 -21.16 -17.07 78.34
CA MET A 1 -20.49 -17.90 77.29
C MET A 1 -20.38 -17.11 76.03
N MET A 2 -19.20 -16.55 75.73
CA MET A 2 -18.88 -15.73 74.61
C MET A 2 -18.55 -16.57 73.40
N ARG A 3 -19.14 -16.25 72.25
CA ARG A 3 -18.65 -16.72 70.95
C ARG A 3 -18.31 -15.50 70.07
N LYS A 4 -16.99 -15.34 69.91
CA LYS A 4 -16.40 -14.43 68.93
C LYS A 4 -16.80 -14.81 67.50
N LYS A 5 -17.37 -13.88 66.74
CA LYS A 5 -17.47 -13.98 65.29
C LYS A 5 -16.22 -13.43 64.63
N SER A 6 -15.58 -14.27 63.90
CA SER A 6 -14.47 -14.01 63.02
C SER A 6 -14.91 -13.10 61.85
N LYS A 7 -14.24 -11.99 61.68
CA LYS A 7 -14.32 -11.14 60.50
C LYS A 7 -13.47 -11.80 59.41
N ALA A 8 -14.10 -12.33 58.39
CA ALA A 8 -13.39 -12.76 57.19
C ALA A 8 -13.00 -11.56 56.35
N GLN A 9 -11.74 -11.56 55.97
CA GLN A 9 -11.10 -10.66 55.03
C GLN A 9 -11.81 -10.70 53.67
N TYR A 10 -12.24 -9.54 53.24
CA TYR A 10 -12.46 -9.22 51.83
C TYR A 10 -11.46 -8.12 51.55
N SER A 11 -10.33 -8.48 51.06
CA SER A 11 -9.39 -7.57 50.39
C SER A 11 -8.56 -8.41 49.43
N ASP A 12 -8.29 -7.83 48.26
CA ASP A 12 -7.32 -8.24 47.27
C ASP A 12 -7.79 -9.26 46.19
N VAL A 13 -8.79 -8.86 45.40
CA VAL A 13 -8.96 -9.34 44.03
C VAL A 13 -9.40 -8.18 43.11
N GLU A 14 -8.76 -7.05 43.25
CA GLU A 14 -8.91 -5.92 42.31
C GLU A 14 -7.54 -5.31 42.03
N GLU A 15 -6.64 -6.09 41.43
CA GLU A 15 -5.41 -5.50 40.85
C GLU A 15 -4.64 -6.57 40.07
N GLN A 16 -5.19 -7.05 38.97
CA GLN A 16 -4.43 -7.77 37.93
C GLN A 16 -5.27 -7.99 36.67
N VAL A 17 -5.91 -6.94 36.15
CA VAL A 17 -6.51 -6.94 34.80
C VAL A 17 -6.12 -5.65 34.10
N GLU A 18 -4.85 -5.33 34.10
CA GLU A 18 -4.28 -4.29 33.22
C GLU A 18 -2.84 -4.65 32.92
N ALA A 19 -2.60 -5.59 32.03
CA ALA A 19 -1.32 -5.70 31.28
C ALA A 19 -1.34 -6.89 30.30
N ASP A 20 -2.37 -6.98 29.46
CA ASP A 20 -2.27 -7.70 28.19
C ASP A 20 -2.94 -6.85 27.12
N ALA A 21 -2.46 -5.62 26.97
CA ALA A 21 -2.63 -4.91 25.73
C ALA A 21 -1.70 -5.60 24.73
N ASP A 22 -2.29 -6.46 23.92
CA ASP A 22 -1.66 -7.13 22.80
C ASP A 22 -0.65 -6.21 22.13
N LEU A 23 0.62 -6.52 22.35
CA LEU A 23 1.70 -6.13 21.47
C LEU A 23 1.46 -6.90 20.16
N VAL A 24 0.54 -6.40 19.33
CA VAL A 24 0.49 -6.81 17.92
C VAL A 24 1.83 -6.41 17.36
N GLU A 25 2.67 -7.40 17.17
CA GLU A 25 3.99 -7.28 16.57
C GLU A 25 3.83 -6.55 15.24
N ALA A 26 4.47 -5.38 15.12
CA ALA A 26 4.59 -4.71 13.83
C ALA A 26 5.11 -5.74 12.81
N PRO A 27 4.63 -5.74 11.56
CA PRO A 27 5.12 -6.68 10.55
C PRO A 27 6.64 -6.69 10.58
N PRO A 28 7.27 -7.87 10.46
CA PRO A 28 8.70 -8.02 10.67
C PRO A 28 9.43 -6.97 9.86
N SER A 29 10.26 -6.17 10.52
CA SER A 29 11.03 -5.06 9.92
C SER A 29 11.91 -5.49 8.73
N ASP A 30 12.08 -6.78 8.53
CA ASP A 30 12.91 -7.37 7.48
C ASP A 30 12.29 -7.26 6.08
N VAL A 31 10.97 -7.32 5.92
CA VAL A 31 10.33 -7.27 4.57
C VAL A 31 10.47 -5.91 3.89
N ARG A 32 10.67 -4.83 4.67
CA ARG A 32 10.91 -3.47 4.17
C ARG A 32 12.35 -2.98 4.37
N ALA A 33 13.31 -3.89 4.60
CA ALA A 33 14.71 -3.51 4.85
C ALA A 33 15.32 -2.62 3.73
N GLU A 34 14.80 -2.72 2.51
CA GLU A 34 15.20 -1.92 1.36
C GLU A 34 14.12 -0.92 0.90
N GLY A 35 13.13 -0.60 1.77
CA GLY A 35 11.96 0.20 1.46
C GLY A 35 10.78 -0.65 0.91
N PRO A 36 9.65 0.01 0.59
CA PRO A 36 9.37 1.44 0.70
C PRO A 36 9.42 1.94 2.14
N TRP A 37 9.66 3.22 2.30
CA TRP A 37 10.00 3.83 3.56
C TRP A 37 8.84 4.64 4.14
N ASP A 38 8.77 4.74 5.46
CA ASP A 38 8.03 5.82 6.12
C ASP A 38 8.89 7.10 6.15
N SER A 39 8.26 8.26 6.09
CA SER A 39 8.98 9.54 6.15
C SER A 39 9.75 9.76 7.47
N SER A 40 9.44 9.00 8.51
CA SER A 40 10.22 8.98 9.76
C SER A 40 11.46 8.09 9.70
N GLU A 41 11.54 7.17 8.71
CA GLU A 41 12.64 6.21 8.54
C GLU A 41 13.70 6.73 7.56
N LYS A 42 13.30 7.57 6.60
CA LYS A 42 14.20 8.07 5.54
C LYS A 42 13.94 9.55 5.26
N ASP A 43 14.96 10.37 5.51
CA ASP A 43 14.99 11.77 5.11
C ASP A 43 15.53 11.88 3.68
N VAL A 44 14.76 12.51 2.80
CA VAL A 44 15.11 12.74 1.39
C VAL A 44 15.04 14.22 1.02
N SER A 45 14.97 15.12 2.00
CA SER A 45 14.82 16.57 1.80
C SER A 45 15.95 17.21 0.98
N ASP A 46 17.15 16.64 1.04
CA ASP A 46 18.33 17.10 0.30
C ASP A 46 18.54 16.36 -1.04
N ASP A 47 17.68 15.34 -1.38
CA ASP A 47 17.76 14.60 -2.65
C ASP A 47 16.79 15.17 -3.69
N SER A 48 17.29 16.03 -4.56
CA SER A 48 16.51 16.67 -5.64
C SER A 48 15.95 15.68 -6.68
N ALA A 49 16.30 14.39 -6.61
CA ALA A 49 15.68 13.37 -7.45
C ALA A 49 14.30 12.96 -6.96
N TYR A 50 13.91 13.30 -5.73
CA TYR A 50 12.56 13.03 -5.23
C TYR A 50 11.57 14.11 -5.65
N LEU A 51 10.45 13.66 -6.20
CA LEU A 51 9.29 14.48 -6.51
C LEU A 51 8.28 14.35 -5.36
N ASP A 52 7.86 15.49 -4.81
CA ASP A 52 6.93 15.55 -3.68
C ASP A 52 5.49 15.66 -4.17
N PHE A 53 4.70 14.62 -3.88
CA PHE A 53 3.26 14.58 -4.12
C PHE A 53 2.44 14.62 -2.81
N GLY A 54 2.97 15.22 -1.77
CA GLY A 54 2.34 15.34 -0.46
C GLY A 54 2.39 14.05 0.33
N SER A 55 1.55 13.07 0.01
CA SER A 55 1.51 11.78 0.72
C SER A 55 2.48 10.73 0.17
N LEU A 56 3.06 10.96 -1.00
CA LEU A 56 4.09 10.10 -1.59
C LEU A 56 5.25 10.94 -2.12
N LEU A 57 6.48 10.53 -1.76
CA LEU A 57 7.69 11.05 -2.40
C LEU A 57 8.20 9.97 -3.36
N ILE A 58 8.32 10.31 -4.64
CA ILE A 58 8.70 9.38 -5.70
C ILE A 58 10.04 9.77 -6.27
N ARG A 59 10.99 8.86 -6.27
CA ARG A 59 12.30 9.10 -6.86
C ARG A 59 12.25 9.01 -8.38
N GLY A 60 12.49 10.14 -9.06
CA GLY A 60 12.63 10.19 -10.52
C GLY A 60 13.85 9.40 -10.99
N ARG A 61 13.67 8.62 -12.06
CA ARG A 61 14.75 7.81 -12.68
C ARG A 61 14.56 7.76 -14.19
N PRO A 62 15.64 7.64 -14.98
CA PRO A 62 15.53 7.30 -16.39
C PRO A 62 14.87 5.91 -16.57
N GLY A 63 14.09 5.75 -17.64
CA GLY A 63 13.53 4.47 -18.06
C GLY A 63 12.05 4.27 -17.73
N PHE A 64 11.41 5.18 -17.00
CA PHE A 64 9.96 5.25 -16.88
C PHE A 64 9.45 6.70 -16.99
N ASN A 65 8.19 6.83 -17.36
CA ASN A 65 7.43 8.08 -17.27
C ASN A 65 6.51 8.02 -16.06
N LEU A 66 6.33 9.17 -15.39
CA LEU A 66 5.42 9.31 -14.26
C LEU A 66 4.12 9.96 -14.74
N GLN A 67 2.98 9.40 -14.34
CA GLN A 67 1.65 9.91 -14.61
C GLN A 67 0.86 10.03 -13.31
N LEU A 68 -0.02 11.01 -13.25
CA LEU A 68 -0.91 11.27 -12.12
C LEU A 68 -2.36 11.20 -12.61
N PRO A 69 -2.97 10.01 -12.67
CA PRO A 69 -4.36 9.90 -13.08
C PRO A 69 -5.27 10.54 -12.04
N THR A 70 -6.33 11.19 -12.50
CA THR A 70 -7.39 11.70 -11.63
C THR A 70 -8.45 10.65 -11.40
N ASP A 71 -8.89 10.51 -10.15
CA ASP A 71 -9.88 9.52 -9.74
C ASP A 71 -11.33 9.98 -10.00
N ASP A 72 -11.53 11.30 -10.13
CA ASP A 72 -12.85 11.91 -10.28
C ASP A 72 -12.83 13.15 -11.17
N ASP A 73 -14.03 13.68 -11.47
CA ASP A 73 -14.22 14.91 -12.27
C ASP A 73 -13.73 16.18 -11.55
N GLN A 74 -13.36 16.09 -10.26
CA GLN A 74 -12.84 17.21 -9.48
C GLN A 74 -11.30 17.27 -9.53
N GLY A 75 -10.68 16.31 -10.19
CA GLY A 75 -9.22 16.25 -10.34
C GLY A 75 -8.50 15.69 -9.11
N THR A 76 -9.19 14.91 -8.28
CA THR A 76 -8.56 14.23 -7.15
C THR A 76 -7.53 13.22 -7.65
N ILE A 77 -6.29 13.33 -7.17
CA ILE A 77 -5.20 12.43 -7.53
C ILE A 77 -5.01 11.45 -6.37
N GLY A 78 -5.31 10.18 -6.61
CA GLY A 78 -5.19 9.12 -5.59
C GLY A 78 -4.04 8.16 -5.82
N SER A 79 -3.35 8.24 -6.98
CA SER A 79 -2.26 7.33 -7.33
C SER A 79 -1.17 8.00 -8.16
N VAL A 80 0.01 7.36 -8.14
CA VAL A 80 1.09 7.59 -9.10
C VAL A 80 1.20 6.37 -9.99
N VAL A 81 1.33 6.58 -11.30
CA VAL A 81 1.60 5.51 -12.26
C VAL A 81 2.97 5.72 -12.88
N LEU A 82 3.83 4.72 -12.75
CA LEU A 82 5.13 4.66 -13.42
C LEU A 82 5.00 3.75 -14.63
N VAL A 83 5.33 4.25 -15.82
CA VAL A 83 5.13 3.55 -17.10
C VAL A 83 6.46 3.38 -17.81
N THR A 84 6.79 2.15 -18.18
CA THR A 84 7.89 1.78 -19.08
C THR A 84 7.33 1.49 -20.48
N GLU A 85 8.15 0.98 -21.39
CA GLU A 85 7.73 0.61 -22.74
C GLU A 85 6.69 -0.54 -22.75
N ASP A 86 6.81 -1.51 -21.84
CA ASP A 86 6.03 -2.75 -21.86
C ASP A 86 5.34 -3.07 -20.53
N SER A 87 5.48 -2.22 -19.54
CA SER A 87 4.99 -2.44 -18.18
C SER A 87 4.59 -1.15 -17.49
N GLY A 88 3.81 -1.26 -16.44
CA GLY A 88 3.49 -0.14 -15.57
C GLY A 88 3.24 -0.60 -14.14
N VAL A 89 3.36 0.33 -13.20
CA VAL A 89 2.93 0.13 -11.81
C VAL A 89 2.12 1.31 -11.34
N GLU A 90 0.90 1.05 -10.89
CA GLU A 90 0.08 2.00 -10.15
C GLU A 90 0.38 1.87 -8.65
N ILE A 91 0.69 2.98 -8.00
CA ILE A 91 1.05 3.06 -6.59
C ILE A 91 0.02 3.92 -5.87
N ARG A 92 -0.68 3.33 -4.88
CA ARG A 92 -1.64 4.00 -4.02
C ARG A 92 -1.28 3.79 -2.56
N ALA A 93 -1.39 4.84 -1.74
CA ALA A 93 -1.22 4.74 -0.31
C ALA A 93 -2.56 4.93 0.41
N PHE A 94 -2.75 4.17 1.49
CA PHE A 94 -3.95 4.19 2.31
C PHE A 94 -3.57 4.37 3.77
N ALA A 95 -4.44 5.03 4.53
CA ALA A 95 -4.34 5.04 5.97
C ALA A 95 -4.61 3.65 6.53
N ASP A 96 -3.84 3.24 7.53
CA ASP A 96 -4.04 1.99 8.24
C ASP A 96 -4.16 2.22 9.75
N ALA A 97 -4.69 1.22 10.44
CA ALA A 97 -4.71 1.16 11.90
C ALA A 97 -3.27 1.00 12.44
N ARG A 98 -3.09 1.24 13.74
CA ARG A 98 -1.78 0.98 14.38
C ARG A 98 -1.45 -0.50 14.45
N SER A 99 -2.47 -1.35 14.45
CA SER A 99 -2.33 -2.81 14.47
C SER A 99 -1.91 -3.41 13.13
N GLY A 100 -1.94 -2.65 12.04
CA GLY A 100 -1.72 -3.21 10.70
C GLY A 100 -2.84 -4.16 10.28
N GLY A 101 -2.57 -4.99 9.27
CA GLY A 101 -3.49 -6.03 8.79
C GLY A 101 -4.41 -5.59 7.66
N LEU A 102 -4.28 -4.34 7.19
CA LEU A 102 -5.13 -3.83 6.12
C LEU A 102 -4.91 -4.57 4.80
N TRP A 103 -3.68 -5.04 4.53
CA TRP A 103 -3.40 -5.77 3.30
C TRP A 103 -4.20 -7.07 3.20
N ASP A 104 -4.31 -7.82 4.28
CA ASP A 104 -5.08 -9.08 4.29
C ASP A 104 -6.56 -8.84 3.96
N ASP A 105 -7.15 -7.80 4.52
CA ASP A 105 -8.51 -7.39 4.24
C ASP A 105 -8.70 -6.94 2.78
N VAL A 106 -7.81 -6.06 2.29
CA VAL A 106 -7.86 -5.56 0.92
C VAL A 106 -7.64 -6.68 -0.09
N ARG A 107 -6.73 -7.60 0.19
CA ARG A 107 -6.49 -8.78 -0.65
C ARG A 107 -7.74 -9.64 -0.76
N ALA A 108 -8.42 -9.91 0.36
CA ALA A 108 -9.67 -10.68 0.35
C ALA A 108 -10.77 -9.99 -0.47
N ASP A 109 -10.91 -8.67 -0.37
CA ASP A 109 -11.86 -7.91 -1.19
C ASP A 109 -11.52 -7.99 -2.70
N LEU A 110 -10.25 -7.93 -3.05
CA LEU A 110 -9.78 -8.06 -4.44
C LEU A 110 -10.02 -9.46 -5.01
N GLU A 111 -9.89 -10.52 -4.22
CA GLU A 111 -10.20 -11.89 -4.60
C GLU A 111 -11.69 -12.03 -4.93
N VAL A 112 -12.57 -11.53 -4.06
CA VAL A 112 -14.03 -11.53 -4.30
C VAL A 112 -14.38 -10.74 -5.57
N GLU A 113 -13.73 -9.60 -5.78
CA GLU A 113 -13.98 -8.79 -6.98
C GLU A 113 -13.48 -9.50 -8.26
N ALA A 114 -12.32 -10.16 -8.22
CA ALA A 114 -11.82 -10.94 -9.33
C ALA A 114 -12.81 -12.06 -9.73
N GLU A 115 -13.35 -12.80 -8.75
CA GLU A 115 -14.37 -13.83 -8.99
C GLU A 115 -15.65 -13.22 -9.57
N ARG A 116 -16.12 -12.09 -9.04
CA ARG A 116 -17.30 -11.38 -9.53
C ARG A 116 -17.18 -10.97 -11.00
N LEU A 117 -15.98 -10.64 -11.44
CA LEU A 117 -15.67 -10.31 -12.83
C LEU A 117 -15.44 -11.54 -13.72
N GLY A 118 -15.58 -12.77 -13.19
CA GLY A 118 -15.29 -14.01 -13.91
C GLY A 118 -13.81 -14.27 -14.11
N GLY A 119 -12.95 -13.61 -13.34
CA GLY A 119 -11.51 -13.78 -13.36
C GLY A 119 -11.03 -14.92 -12.47
N GLN A 120 -9.73 -15.07 -12.43
CA GLN A 120 -9.01 -16.05 -11.60
C GLN A 120 -7.92 -15.31 -10.84
N PHE A 121 -7.55 -15.86 -9.68
CA PHE A 121 -6.44 -15.32 -8.90
C PHE A 121 -5.59 -16.44 -8.30
N ASP A 122 -4.33 -16.13 -8.03
CA ASP A 122 -3.38 -16.95 -7.30
C ASP A 122 -2.72 -16.11 -6.20
N ARG A 123 -2.54 -16.68 -5.00
CA ARG A 123 -1.71 -16.10 -3.94
C ARG A 123 -0.29 -16.60 -4.10
N VAL A 124 0.65 -15.68 -4.22
CA VAL A 124 2.06 -15.98 -4.47
C VAL A 124 2.91 -15.33 -3.40
N GLU A 125 3.92 -16.04 -2.89
CA GLU A 125 4.90 -15.44 -1.99
C GLU A 125 5.87 -14.58 -2.78
N GLY A 126 5.96 -13.30 -2.41
CA GLY A 126 6.82 -12.30 -3.00
C GLY A 126 7.75 -11.63 -2.00
N PRO A 127 8.52 -10.63 -2.42
CA PRO A 127 9.53 -9.98 -1.58
C PRO A 127 8.94 -9.22 -0.38
N PHE A 128 7.65 -8.88 -0.41
CA PHE A 128 6.95 -8.18 0.67
C PHE A 128 5.90 -9.06 1.39
N GLY A 129 5.93 -10.37 1.21
CA GLY A 129 4.95 -11.33 1.71
C GLY A 129 3.97 -11.77 0.61
N THR A 130 2.79 -12.26 1.01
CA THR A 130 1.82 -12.79 0.06
C THR A 130 1.25 -11.71 -0.84
N GLU A 131 1.46 -11.80 -2.13
CA GLU A 131 0.91 -10.96 -3.18
C GLU A 131 -0.20 -11.67 -3.95
N LEU A 132 -0.97 -10.92 -4.73
CA LEU A 132 -2.12 -11.42 -5.47
C LEU A 132 -1.89 -11.27 -6.97
N HIS A 133 -1.90 -12.39 -7.71
CA HIS A 133 -1.85 -12.41 -9.17
C HIS A 133 -3.26 -12.64 -9.70
N ILE A 134 -3.80 -11.68 -10.45
CA ILE A 134 -5.18 -11.73 -10.96
C ILE A 134 -5.16 -11.78 -12.48
N ARG A 135 -6.12 -12.50 -13.08
CA ARG A 135 -6.42 -12.49 -14.50
C ARG A 135 -7.89 -12.29 -14.71
N VAL A 136 -8.30 -11.12 -15.16
CA VAL A 136 -9.70 -10.82 -15.47
C VAL A 136 -9.96 -10.89 -16.98
N PRO A 137 -11.12 -11.41 -17.41
CA PRO A 137 -11.49 -11.39 -18.81
C PRO A 137 -11.73 -9.95 -19.28
N VAL A 138 -11.19 -9.62 -20.45
CA VAL A 138 -11.33 -8.31 -21.08
C VAL A 138 -11.58 -8.47 -22.58
N LYS A 139 -12.17 -7.45 -23.20
CA LYS A 139 -12.16 -7.32 -24.65
C LYS A 139 -10.87 -6.64 -25.11
N LEU A 140 -10.16 -7.31 -26.00
CA LEU A 140 -8.96 -6.76 -26.62
C LEU A 140 -9.33 -5.67 -27.65
N PRO A 141 -8.36 -4.82 -28.07
CA PRO A 141 -8.63 -3.77 -29.06
C PRO A 141 -9.14 -4.25 -30.41
N ASP A 142 -8.84 -5.50 -30.78
CA ASP A 142 -9.34 -6.18 -31.99
C ASP A 142 -10.76 -6.77 -31.81
N GLY A 143 -11.33 -6.67 -30.59
CA GLY A 143 -12.64 -7.19 -30.22
C GLY A 143 -12.66 -8.66 -29.80
N GLU A 144 -11.52 -9.34 -29.79
CA GLU A 144 -11.41 -10.71 -29.29
C GLU A 144 -11.48 -10.77 -27.76
N ASP A 145 -11.84 -11.95 -27.22
CA ASP A 145 -11.79 -12.20 -25.78
C ASP A 145 -10.34 -12.49 -25.37
N GLY A 146 -9.91 -11.80 -24.32
CA GLY A 146 -8.58 -11.98 -23.74
C GLY A 146 -8.61 -11.89 -22.22
N PHE A 147 -7.45 -11.86 -21.61
CA PHE A 147 -7.28 -11.68 -20.18
C PHE A 147 -6.30 -10.54 -19.92
N GLN A 148 -6.63 -9.71 -18.94
CA GLN A 148 -5.70 -8.74 -18.42
C GLN A 148 -5.07 -9.29 -17.14
N PRO A 149 -3.77 -9.61 -17.16
CA PRO A 149 -3.04 -9.99 -15.96
C PRO A 149 -2.69 -8.75 -15.15
N SER A 150 -2.71 -8.90 -13.82
CA SER A 150 -2.19 -7.93 -12.87
C SER A 150 -1.52 -8.65 -11.71
N ARG A 151 -0.42 -8.09 -11.21
CA ARG A 151 0.25 -8.50 -9.98
C ARG A 151 0.04 -7.38 -8.97
N ILE A 152 -0.58 -7.69 -7.83
CA ILE A 152 -0.91 -6.71 -6.80
C ILE A 152 -0.14 -7.04 -5.54
N VAL A 153 0.66 -6.08 -5.09
CA VAL A 153 1.53 -6.17 -3.92
C VAL A 153 1.03 -5.19 -2.87
N GLY A 154 0.80 -5.67 -1.66
CA GLY A 154 0.51 -4.83 -0.50
C GLY A 154 1.71 -4.77 0.42
N ILE A 155 2.04 -3.57 0.89
CA ILE A 155 3.18 -3.34 1.76
C ILE A 155 2.70 -2.49 2.93
N GLU A 156 2.82 -3.00 4.14
CA GLU A 156 2.39 -2.30 5.34
C GLU A 156 3.55 -1.59 6.02
N GLY A 157 3.27 -0.39 6.50
CA GLY A 157 4.20 0.43 7.26
C GLY A 157 3.51 1.10 8.46
N PRO A 158 4.18 2.04 9.14
CA PRO A 158 3.62 2.72 10.31
C PRO A 158 2.32 3.46 10.00
N ARG A 159 1.17 2.83 10.27
CA ARG A 159 -0.18 3.39 10.06
C ARG A 159 -0.54 3.70 8.60
N TRP A 160 0.10 3.03 7.67
CA TRP A 160 -0.22 3.09 6.25
C TRP A 160 -0.05 1.74 5.57
N MET A 161 -0.76 1.56 4.47
CA MET A 161 -0.58 0.46 3.55
C MET A 161 -0.38 1.04 2.15
N LEU A 162 0.63 0.56 1.44
CA LEU A 162 0.90 0.88 0.05
C LEU A 162 0.46 -0.29 -0.82
N ARG A 163 -0.38 -0.02 -1.83
CA ARG A 163 -0.75 -0.99 -2.85
C ARG A 163 -0.06 -0.65 -4.15
N ALA A 164 0.70 -1.58 -4.68
CA ALA A 164 1.31 -1.50 -5.99
C ALA A 164 0.65 -2.51 -6.93
N THR A 165 0.08 -2.03 -8.05
CA THR A 165 -0.55 -2.87 -9.07
C THR A 165 0.32 -2.84 -10.33
N PHE A 166 1.03 -3.93 -10.59
CA PHE A 166 1.84 -4.10 -11.79
C PHE A 166 0.98 -4.61 -12.95
N LEU A 167 1.22 -4.06 -14.12
CA LEU A 167 0.57 -4.40 -15.38
C LEU A 167 1.62 -4.64 -16.47
N GLY A 168 1.18 -5.23 -17.58
CA GLY A 168 2.07 -5.55 -18.70
C GLY A 168 2.99 -6.74 -18.39
N ARG A 169 4.22 -6.69 -18.89
CA ARG A 169 5.17 -7.79 -18.72
C ARG A 169 5.53 -8.08 -17.26
N GLU A 170 5.67 -7.07 -16.42
CA GLU A 170 5.97 -7.23 -14.99
C GLU A 170 4.86 -7.96 -14.19
N ALA A 171 3.64 -8.00 -14.72
CA ALA A 171 2.58 -8.82 -14.12
C ALA A 171 2.68 -10.31 -14.50
N LEU A 172 3.33 -10.63 -15.62
CA LEU A 172 3.51 -11.99 -16.13
C LEU A 172 4.86 -12.60 -15.76
N GLU A 173 5.89 -11.78 -15.81
CA GLU A 173 7.29 -12.14 -15.56
C GLU A 173 7.88 -11.19 -14.51
N PRO A 174 7.52 -11.37 -13.22
CA PRO A 174 7.97 -10.48 -12.15
C PRO A 174 9.48 -10.45 -12.02
N SER A 175 10.03 -9.25 -11.81
CA SER A 175 11.46 -9.07 -11.57
C SER A 175 11.68 -8.30 -10.26
N ASP A 176 12.22 -8.97 -9.24
CA ASP A 176 12.48 -8.38 -7.93
C ASP A 176 13.56 -7.29 -7.94
N ASN A 177 14.41 -7.29 -8.98
CA ASN A 177 15.42 -6.28 -9.21
C ASN A 177 15.13 -5.43 -10.46
N GLY A 178 13.93 -5.53 -11.00
CA GLY A 178 13.46 -4.72 -12.12
C GLY A 178 13.36 -3.23 -11.79
N LEU A 179 13.28 -2.40 -12.84
CA LEU A 179 13.24 -0.95 -12.71
C LEU A 179 12.02 -0.49 -11.87
N LEU A 180 10.84 -1.05 -12.12
CA LEU A 180 9.60 -0.66 -11.42
C LEU A 180 9.60 -1.14 -9.96
N MET A 181 10.15 -2.34 -9.67
CA MET A 181 10.30 -2.83 -8.31
C MET A 181 11.33 -1.99 -7.53
N THR A 182 12.43 -1.60 -8.16
CA THR A 182 13.43 -0.70 -7.57
C THR A 182 12.81 0.68 -7.29
N ALA A 183 12.00 1.20 -8.21
CA ALA A 183 11.29 2.46 -8.00
C ALA A 183 10.28 2.36 -6.86
N LEU A 184 9.58 1.23 -6.72
CA LEU A 184 8.65 0.97 -5.61
C LEU A 184 9.39 0.96 -4.26
N ARG A 185 10.58 0.33 -4.18
CA ARG A 185 11.41 0.34 -2.95
C ARG A 185 11.88 1.75 -2.57
N ASP A 186 12.12 2.62 -3.54
CA ASP A 186 12.53 3.99 -3.26
C ASP A 186 11.40 4.89 -2.78
N VAL A 187 10.13 4.49 -2.88
CA VAL A 187 8.98 5.30 -2.42
C VAL A 187 9.12 5.64 -0.95
N VAL A 188 8.82 6.89 -0.60
CA VAL A 188 8.66 7.32 0.79
C VAL A 188 7.20 7.73 1.00
N VAL A 189 6.56 7.12 1.99
CA VAL A 189 5.17 7.42 2.37
C VAL A 189 5.14 8.48 3.45
N VAL A 190 4.42 9.58 3.21
CA VAL A 190 4.18 10.66 4.16
C VAL A 190 2.76 10.53 4.69
N ARG A 191 2.60 9.73 5.76
CA ARG A 191 1.28 9.47 6.35
C ARG A 191 0.67 10.71 7.00
N GLY A 192 1.51 11.57 7.55
CA GLY A 192 1.08 12.71 8.34
C GLY A 192 0.50 12.32 9.71
N SER A 193 0.19 13.34 10.52
CA SER A 193 -0.32 13.19 11.89
C SER A 193 -1.84 13.20 11.97
N ASP A 194 -2.54 13.66 10.95
CA ASP A 194 -3.99 13.85 10.96
C ASP A 194 -4.75 12.53 11.18
N PRO A 195 -5.84 12.56 11.96
CA PRO A 195 -6.73 11.42 12.08
C PRO A 195 -7.32 11.05 10.71
N ARG A 196 -7.20 9.77 10.34
CA ARG A 196 -7.81 9.19 9.14
C ARG A 196 -8.34 7.81 9.47
N ALA A 197 -9.49 7.46 8.90
CA ALA A 197 -10.01 6.11 9.04
C ALA A 197 -9.12 5.11 8.28
N PRO A 198 -8.99 3.86 8.76
CA PRO A 198 -8.39 2.80 7.97
C PRO A 198 -9.10 2.67 6.61
N ARG A 199 -8.35 2.41 5.55
CA ARG A 199 -8.77 2.38 4.13
C ARG A 199 -8.98 3.75 3.47
N ASP A 200 -8.91 4.86 4.20
CA ASP A 200 -8.92 6.17 3.55
C ASP A 200 -7.69 6.31 2.64
N ALA A 201 -7.91 6.69 1.38
CA ALA A 201 -6.81 6.98 0.48
C ALA A 201 -6.04 8.21 0.97
N LEU A 202 -4.71 8.13 0.91
CA LEU A 202 -3.84 9.28 1.12
C LEU A 202 -3.78 10.07 -0.19
N ILE A 203 -4.51 11.18 -0.23
CA ILE A 203 -4.65 12.01 -1.42
C ILE A 203 -3.31 12.68 -1.75
N LEU A 204 -2.99 12.70 -3.04
CA LEU A 204 -1.80 13.34 -3.56
C LEU A 204 -2.06 14.81 -3.91
N THR A 205 -1.03 15.60 -3.79
CA THR A 205 -1.01 17.00 -4.18
C THR A 205 0.16 17.26 -5.12
N VAL A 206 -0.03 18.14 -6.09
CA VAL A 206 1.04 18.57 -7.01
C VAL A 206 1.50 19.95 -6.55
N GLY A 207 2.78 20.08 -6.22
CA GLY A 207 3.38 21.39 -5.92
C GLY A 207 3.39 22.29 -7.17
N GLU A 208 3.34 23.62 -6.97
CA GLU A 208 3.34 24.61 -8.06
C GLU A 208 4.62 24.55 -8.91
N ASP A 209 5.69 23.96 -8.40
CA ASP A 209 7.00 23.88 -9.06
C ASP A 209 7.14 22.65 -9.99
N LEU A 210 6.15 21.75 -10.06
CA LEU A 210 6.17 20.62 -10.97
C LEU A 210 5.53 21.02 -12.32
N ASP A 211 6.35 21.22 -13.35
CA ASP A 211 5.91 21.39 -14.73
C ASP A 211 5.22 20.07 -15.20
N MET A 212 3.92 20.00 -15.03
CA MET A 212 3.11 18.90 -15.57
C MET A 212 3.03 19.03 -17.08
N VAL A 213 3.72 18.15 -17.81
CA VAL A 213 3.47 17.99 -19.23
C VAL A 213 2.09 17.34 -19.38
N GLU A 214 1.08 18.15 -19.72
CA GLU A 214 -0.23 17.63 -20.10
C GLU A 214 -0.08 16.68 -21.30
N ASN A 215 -0.08 15.39 -21.04
CA ASN A 215 -0.17 14.38 -22.07
C ASN A 215 -1.64 14.30 -22.48
N ASN A 216 -2.05 15.14 -23.44
CA ASN A 216 -3.35 15.02 -24.09
C ASN A 216 -3.24 13.88 -25.13
N PRO A 217 -3.91 12.72 -24.94
CA PRO A 217 -3.95 11.70 -25.97
C PRO A 217 -4.74 12.23 -27.17
N ALA A 218 -4.08 12.30 -28.31
CA ALA A 218 -4.70 12.62 -29.60
C ALA A 218 -5.57 11.45 -30.12
#